data_b85009191d11b663146c3b2a0c24fb2d
#
_entry.id   b85009191d11b663146c3b2a0c24fb2d
#
_cell.length_a   1.000
_cell.length_b   1.000
_cell.length_c   1.000
_cell.angle_alpha   90.00
_cell.angle_beta   90.00
_cell.angle_gamma   90.00
#
_symmetry.space_group_name_H-M   'P 1'
#
loop_
_entity.id
_entity.type
_entity.pdbx_description
1 polymer ?
#
loop_
_entity_poly.entity_id
_entity_poly.type
_entity_poly.pdbx_seq_one_letter_code
_entity_poly.pdbx_strand_id
1 'polypeptide(L)'
;MELEKAKELNYKEILQNEEVKAYLEKGNENLGILGYTDHSEKHCAIVAKRAGMILSKFGYTEHEIELAEIAGAMHDIGNVINRKNHGEYGAILACSILEKLKMPLRDRILVMSAIGNHDESTGEAIDAISAALILCLLYTSDAAD
;
A
#
# COMPACT_ATOMS: atom_id res chain seq x y z
N MET A 1 12.63 -6.27 33.69
CA MET A 1 11.69 -5.42 32.98
C MET A 1 11.49 -5.97 31.57
N GLU A 2 10.33 -6.43 31.31
CA GLU A 2 10.03 -6.96 30.00
C GLU A 2 9.81 -5.79 29.04
N LEU A 3 10.60 -5.79 27.98
CA LEU A 3 10.34 -4.88 26.87
C LEU A 3 9.09 -5.39 26.17
N GLU A 4 8.05 -4.60 26.18
CA GLU A 4 6.89 -4.91 25.36
C GLU A 4 7.37 -5.07 23.94
N LYS A 5 7.13 -6.23 23.35
CA LYS A 5 7.33 -6.41 21.94
C LYS A 5 6.44 -5.42 21.24
N ALA A 6 7.04 -4.57 20.42
CA ALA A 6 6.26 -3.73 19.53
C ALA A 6 5.34 -4.68 18.76
N LYS A 7 4.04 -4.41 18.83
CA LYS A 7 3.06 -5.18 18.11
C LYS A 7 3.38 -5.09 16.62
N GLU A 8 3.63 -6.23 15.99
CA GLU A 8 3.89 -6.24 14.58
C GLU A 8 2.61 -5.84 13.83
N LEU A 9 2.74 -4.81 13.02
CA LEU A 9 1.66 -4.34 12.19
C LEU A 9 1.50 -5.29 11.00
N ASN A 10 0.27 -5.64 10.69
CA ASN A 10 -0.01 -6.40 9.49
C ASN A 10 -1.01 -5.65 8.62
N TYR A 11 -1.14 -6.05 7.36
CA TYR A 11 -1.99 -5.32 6.44
C TYR A 11 -3.47 -5.36 6.81
N LYS A 12 -3.91 -6.40 7.50
CA LYS A 12 -5.31 -6.49 7.93
C LYS A 12 -5.63 -5.44 8.98
N GLU A 13 -4.70 -5.21 9.92
CA GLU A 13 -4.84 -4.15 10.92
C GLU A 13 -4.80 -2.77 10.26
N ILE A 14 -3.93 -2.60 9.28
CA ILE A 14 -3.85 -1.35 8.52
C ILE A 14 -5.19 -1.05 7.84
N LEU A 15 -5.81 -2.04 7.22
CA LEU A 15 -7.12 -1.84 6.56
C LEU A 15 -8.25 -1.58 7.56
N GLN A 16 -8.07 -1.90 8.83
CA GLN A 16 -9.05 -1.58 9.89
C GLN A 16 -8.77 -0.23 10.55
N ASN A 17 -7.66 0.42 10.24
CA ASN A 17 -7.33 1.73 10.77
C ASN A 17 -8.32 2.77 10.29
N GLU A 18 -8.80 3.64 11.21
CA GLU A 18 -9.83 4.63 10.89
C GLU A 18 -9.42 5.62 9.80
N GLU A 19 -8.18 6.09 9.83
CA GLU A 19 -7.69 7.02 8.80
C GLU A 19 -7.61 6.34 7.43
N VAL A 20 -7.08 5.13 7.40
CA VAL A 20 -6.97 4.36 6.15
C VAL A 20 -8.36 4.12 5.56
N LYS A 21 -9.30 3.68 6.39
CA LYS A 21 -10.68 3.45 5.94
C LYS A 21 -11.32 4.71 5.40
N ALA A 22 -11.19 5.81 6.12
CA ALA A 22 -11.77 7.08 5.71
C ALA A 22 -11.18 7.57 4.39
N TYR A 23 -9.87 7.46 4.23
CA TYR A 23 -9.21 7.86 2.98
C TYR A 23 -9.61 6.98 1.80
N LEU A 24 -9.67 5.67 2.01
CA LEU A 24 -10.07 4.75 0.94
C LEU A 24 -11.52 4.98 0.54
N GLU A 25 -12.40 5.18 1.50
CA GLU A 25 -13.81 5.40 1.26
C GLU A 25 -14.05 6.68 0.46
N LYS A 26 -13.44 7.79 0.89
CA LYS A 26 -13.59 9.05 0.19
C LYS A 26 -12.90 9.03 -1.17
N GLY A 27 -11.73 8.44 -1.24
CA GLY A 27 -11.01 8.29 -2.51
C GLY A 27 -11.81 7.48 -3.52
N ASN A 28 -12.39 6.37 -3.08
CA ASN A 28 -13.21 5.53 -3.95
C ASN A 28 -14.47 6.26 -4.43
N GLU A 29 -15.11 7.04 -3.55
CA GLU A 29 -16.24 7.87 -3.90
C GLU A 29 -15.86 8.87 -4.99
N ASN A 30 -14.73 9.55 -4.82
CA ASN A 30 -14.23 10.53 -5.79
C ASN A 30 -13.94 9.89 -7.14
N LEU A 31 -13.32 8.70 -7.13
CA LEU A 31 -13.02 7.96 -8.37
C LEU A 31 -14.30 7.53 -9.08
N GLY A 32 -15.31 7.12 -8.33
CA GLY A 32 -16.60 6.76 -8.91
C GLY A 32 -17.24 7.92 -9.65
N ILE A 33 -17.17 9.13 -9.08
CA ILE A 33 -17.69 10.34 -9.72
C ILE A 33 -16.94 10.61 -11.03
N LEU A 34 -15.65 10.34 -11.05
CA LEU A 34 -14.81 10.56 -12.24
C LEU A 34 -14.87 9.41 -13.25
N GLY A 35 -15.61 8.36 -12.95
CA GLY A 35 -15.79 7.23 -13.87
C GLY A 35 -14.73 6.14 -13.79
N TYR A 36 -13.89 6.14 -12.76
CA TYR A 36 -12.90 5.09 -12.57
C TYR A 36 -13.52 3.85 -11.92
N THR A 37 -12.81 2.72 -12.06
CA THR A 37 -13.22 1.45 -11.46
C THR A 37 -13.01 1.45 -9.94
N ASP A 38 -13.51 0.41 -9.29
CA ASP A 38 -13.47 0.30 -7.83
C ASP A 38 -12.04 0.20 -7.28
N HIS A 39 -11.68 1.10 -6.38
CA HIS A 39 -10.41 1.13 -5.67
C HIS A 39 -10.65 1.09 -4.16
N SER A 40 -11.62 0.29 -3.75
CA SER A 40 -12.03 0.17 -2.35
C SER A 40 -11.07 -0.67 -1.52
N GLU A 41 -11.41 -0.81 -0.24
CA GLU A 41 -10.70 -1.67 0.70
C GLU A 41 -10.51 -3.09 0.16
N LYS A 42 -11.52 -3.62 -0.53
CA LYS A 42 -11.47 -4.97 -1.09
C LYS A 42 -10.35 -5.11 -2.13
N HIS A 43 -10.23 -4.13 -3.02
CA HIS A 43 -9.15 -4.08 -4.00
C HIS A 43 -7.80 -4.03 -3.29
N CYS A 44 -7.67 -3.17 -2.29
CA CYS A 44 -6.43 -3.02 -1.55
C CYS A 44 -6.03 -4.29 -0.81
N ALA A 45 -7.01 -5.03 -0.27
CA ALA A 45 -6.75 -6.31 0.39
C ALA A 45 -6.20 -7.34 -0.60
N ILE A 46 -6.75 -7.38 -1.80
CA ILE A 46 -6.28 -8.29 -2.86
C ILE A 46 -4.85 -7.94 -3.26
N VAL A 47 -4.56 -6.66 -3.47
CA VAL A 47 -3.23 -6.20 -3.84
C VAL A 47 -2.22 -6.52 -2.75
N ALA A 48 -2.57 -6.28 -1.48
CA ALA A 48 -1.71 -6.61 -0.35
C ALA A 48 -1.32 -8.08 -0.36
N LYS A 49 -2.31 -8.95 -0.44
CA LYS A 49 -2.09 -10.40 -0.42
C LYS A 49 -1.22 -10.85 -1.59
N ARG A 50 -1.49 -10.35 -2.78
CA ARG A 50 -0.74 -10.74 -3.98
C ARG A 50 0.70 -10.25 -3.97
N ALA A 51 0.93 -9.03 -3.50
CA ALA A 51 2.29 -8.50 -3.37
C ALA A 51 3.12 -9.37 -2.41
N GLY A 52 2.53 -9.74 -1.28
CA GLY A 52 3.18 -10.65 -0.33
C GLY A 52 3.46 -12.02 -0.93
N MET A 53 2.53 -12.57 -1.70
CA MET A 53 2.69 -13.86 -2.35
C MET A 53 3.84 -13.85 -3.36
N ILE A 54 4.00 -12.77 -4.10
CA ILE A 54 5.10 -12.63 -5.05
C ILE A 54 6.44 -12.74 -4.33
N LEU A 55 6.63 -11.98 -3.26
CA LEU A 55 7.89 -12.04 -2.50
C LEU A 55 8.10 -13.39 -1.82
N SER A 56 7.03 -14.01 -1.33
CA SER A 56 7.11 -15.33 -0.73
C SER A 56 7.64 -16.37 -1.71
N LYS A 57 7.16 -16.31 -2.94
CA LYS A 57 7.60 -17.25 -3.99
C LYS A 57 9.06 -17.11 -4.33
N PHE A 58 9.63 -15.91 -4.19
CA PHE A 58 11.03 -15.68 -4.50
C PHE A 58 11.93 -15.80 -3.26
N GLY A 59 11.40 -16.30 -2.15
CA GLY A 59 12.21 -16.59 -0.97
C GLY A 59 12.62 -15.41 -0.12
N TYR A 60 11.90 -14.31 -0.23
CA TYR A 60 12.17 -13.14 0.63
C TYR A 60 11.74 -13.40 2.07
N THR A 61 12.25 -12.61 3.00
CA THR A 61 11.97 -12.78 4.43
C THR A 61 10.52 -12.44 4.76
N GLU A 62 10.02 -12.99 5.86
CA GLU A 62 8.68 -12.67 6.35
C GLU A 62 8.50 -11.18 6.59
N HIS A 63 9.55 -10.51 7.07
CA HIS A 63 9.53 -9.07 7.30
C HIS A 63 9.32 -8.30 5.99
N GLU A 64 10.05 -8.67 4.94
CA GLU A 64 9.91 -8.05 3.63
C GLU A 64 8.53 -8.32 3.01
N ILE A 65 8.03 -9.54 3.17
CA ILE A 65 6.68 -9.92 2.73
C ILE A 65 5.64 -9.04 3.41
N GLU A 66 5.77 -8.85 4.71
CA GLU A 66 4.84 -8.04 5.49
C GLU A 66 4.85 -6.58 5.04
N LEU A 67 6.04 -6.03 4.78
CA LEU A 67 6.14 -4.66 4.29
C LEU A 67 5.50 -4.50 2.89
N ALA A 68 5.65 -5.49 2.03
CA ALA A 68 5.01 -5.47 0.72
C ALA A 68 3.48 -5.52 0.85
N GLU A 69 2.98 -6.32 1.78
CA GLU A 69 1.55 -6.39 2.05
C GLU A 69 1.00 -5.06 2.56
N ILE A 70 1.73 -4.42 3.47
CA ILE A 70 1.33 -3.11 4.00
C ILE A 70 1.34 -2.06 2.89
N ALA A 71 2.37 -2.05 2.05
CA ALA A 71 2.43 -1.13 0.92
C ALA A 71 1.24 -1.34 -0.03
N GLY A 72 0.91 -2.60 -0.30
CA GLY A 72 -0.25 -2.93 -1.13
C GLY A 72 -1.56 -2.45 -0.53
N ALA A 73 -1.73 -2.63 0.78
CA ALA A 73 -2.93 -2.19 1.48
C ALA A 73 -3.11 -0.68 1.40
N MET A 74 -2.04 0.08 1.38
CA MET A 74 -2.08 1.54 1.46
C MET A 74 -1.84 2.25 0.12
N HIS A 75 -1.60 1.51 -0.96
CA HIS A 75 -1.16 2.12 -2.22
C HIS A 75 -2.14 3.13 -2.83
N ASP A 76 -3.42 2.97 -2.56
CA ASP A 76 -4.46 3.82 -3.16
C ASP A 76 -5.00 4.93 -2.26
N ILE A 77 -4.49 5.08 -1.03
CA ILE A 77 -5.04 6.10 -0.12
C ILE A 77 -4.85 7.52 -0.64
N GLY A 78 -3.89 7.74 -1.53
CA GLY A 78 -3.66 9.06 -2.13
C GLY A 78 -4.79 9.55 -3.03
N ASN A 79 -5.68 8.65 -3.45
CA ASN A 79 -6.85 9.03 -4.25
C ASN A 79 -7.80 9.98 -3.49
N VAL A 80 -7.68 10.04 -2.16
CA VAL A 80 -8.48 10.99 -1.38
C VAL A 80 -8.11 12.43 -1.73
N ILE A 81 -6.88 12.65 -2.16
CA ILE A 81 -6.40 13.98 -2.55
C ILE A 81 -6.64 14.21 -4.03
N ASN A 82 -6.12 13.34 -4.88
CA ASN A 82 -6.26 13.46 -6.33
C ASN A 82 -5.77 12.17 -6.98
N ARG A 83 -6.39 11.76 -8.09
CA ARG A 83 -5.92 10.60 -8.85
C ARG A 83 -4.56 10.87 -9.47
N LYS A 84 -4.34 12.07 -9.97
CA LYS A 84 -3.04 12.46 -10.49
C LYS A 84 -2.06 12.54 -9.33
N ASN A 85 -0.93 11.85 -9.43
CA ASN A 85 0.08 11.77 -8.40
C ASN A 85 -0.40 11.10 -7.11
N HIS A 86 -1.43 10.24 -7.20
CA HIS A 86 -1.96 9.55 -6.02
C HIS A 86 -0.90 8.70 -5.31
N GLY A 87 0.09 8.20 -6.05
CA GLY A 87 1.20 7.46 -5.45
C GLY A 87 2.02 8.33 -4.51
N GLU A 88 2.42 9.52 -4.95
CA GLU A 88 3.21 10.44 -4.15
C GLU A 88 2.41 10.92 -2.93
N TYR A 89 1.15 11.31 -3.13
CA TYR A 89 0.29 11.72 -2.02
C TYR A 89 0.05 10.57 -1.05
N GLY A 90 -0.17 9.38 -1.58
CA GLY A 90 -0.36 8.18 -0.76
C GLY A 90 0.86 7.85 0.07
N ALA A 91 2.05 8.01 -0.48
CA ALA A 91 3.29 7.76 0.25
C ALA A 91 3.42 8.69 1.46
N ILE A 92 3.11 9.96 1.28
CA ILE A 92 3.17 10.95 2.36
C ILE A 92 2.13 10.64 3.44
N LEU A 93 0.90 10.34 3.05
CA LEU A 93 -0.15 9.99 3.99
C LEU A 93 0.17 8.70 4.75
N ALA A 94 0.70 7.70 4.05
CA ALA A 94 1.09 6.44 4.67
C ALA A 94 2.18 6.64 5.71
N CYS A 95 3.18 7.46 5.41
CA CYS A 95 4.24 7.75 6.35
C CYS A 95 3.69 8.31 7.66
N SER A 96 2.79 9.27 7.57
CA SER A 96 2.16 9.88 8.74
C SER A 96 1.38 8.85 9.57
N ILE A 97 0.58 8.02 8.90
CA ILE A 97 -0.21 7.00 9.59
C ILE A 97 0.70 5.97 10.27
N LEU A 98 1.70 5.47 9.55
CA LEU A 98 2.61 4.46 10.07
C LEU A 98 3.47 4.98 11.21
N GLU A 99 3.81 6.28 11.19
CA GLU A 99 4.51 6.91 12.30
C GLU A 99 3.64 6.90 13.57
N LYS A 100 2.37 7.22 13.45
CA LYS A 100 1.43 7.16 14.56
C LYS A 100 1.30 5.75 15.11
N LEU A 101 1.43 4.75 14.25
CA LEU A 101 1.38 3.34 14.62
C LEU A 101 2.73 2.81 15.08
N LYS A 102 3.73 3.68 15.20
CA LYS A 102 5.05 3.37 15.73
C LYS A 102 5.86 2.39 14.89
N MET A 103 5.63 2.36 13.60
CA MET A 103 6.47 1.59 12.69
C MET A 103 7.87 2.21 12.67
N PRO A 104 8.94 1.41 12.75
CA PRO A 104 10.30 1.95 12.66
C PRO A 104 10.53 2.75 11.39
N LEU A 105 11.32 3.80 11.47
CA LEU A 105 11.58 4.70 10.34
C LEU A 105 12.09 3.94 9.11
N ARG A 106 12.99 2.99 9.31
CA ARG A 106 13.57 2.21 8.21
C ARG A 106 12.48 1.48 7.41
N ASP A 107 11.49 0.91 8.11
CA ASP A 107 10.38 0.21 7.48
C ASP A 107 9.43 1.18 6.79
N ARG A 108 9.16 2.32 7.43
CA ARG A 108 8.32 3.37 6.84
C ARG A 108 8.89 3.87 5.52
N ILE A 109 10.20 4.04 5.45
CA ILE A 109 10.88 4.47 4.23
C ILE A 109 10.65 3.48 3.09
N LEU A 110 10.76 2.18 3.39
CA LEU A 110 10.53 1.15 2.37
C LEU A 110 9.09 1.15 1.86
N VAL A 111 8.13 1.30 2.78
CA VAL A 111 6.72 1.36 2.40
C VAL A 111 6.42 2.63 1.59
N MET A 112 6.92 3.78 2.03
CA MET A 112 6.75 5.05 1.32
C MET A 112 7.30 4.97 -0.10
N SER A 113 8.50 4.45 -0.26
CA SER A 113 9.13 4.34 -1.57
C SER A 113 8.34 3.44 -2.50
N ALA A 114 7.83 2.32 -1.96
CA ALA A 114 7.02 1.41 -2.77
C ALA A 114 5.71 2.08 -3.21
N ILE A 115 5.03 2.76 -2.30
CA ILE A 115 3.78 3.45 -2.63
C ILE A 115 4.03 4.58 -3.64
N GLY A 116 5.07 5.38 -3.40
CA GLY A 116 5.40 6.51 -4.27
C GLY A 116 5.78 6.11 -5.69
N ASN A 117 6.26 4.88 -5.86
CA ASN A 117 6.72 4.38 -7.16
C ASN A 117 5.80 3.32 -7.77
N HIS A 118 4.60 3.11 -7.22
CA HIS A 118 3.74 2.04 -7.72
C HIS A 118 3.01 2.37 -9.03
N ASP A 119 2.85 3.64 -9.36
CA ASP A 119 2.17 4.03 -10.59
C ASP A 119 3.11 3.78 -11.75
N GLU A 120 2.76 2.84 -12.61
CA GLU A 120 3.58 2.44 -13.74
C GLU A 120 3.85 3.56 -14.74
N SER A 121 3.06 4.62 -14.73
CA SER A 121 3.27 5.75 -15.63
C SER A 121 4.40 6.68 -15.16
N THR A 122 4.68 6.70 -13.85
CA THR A 122 5.67 7.63 -13.27
C THR A 122 6.68 6.95 -12.36
N GLY A 123 6.42 5.74 -11.93
CA GLY A 123 7.25 5.04 -10.96
C GLY A 123 8.19 4.02 -11.58
N GLU A 124 9.19 3.64 -10.81
CA GLU A 124 10.14 2.61 -11.20
C GLU A 124 10.33 1.62 -10.07
N ALA A 125 10.63 0.39 -10.42
CA ALA A 125 10.94 -0.65 -9.44
C ALA A 125 12.34 -0.40 -8.88
N ILE A 126 12.42 0.13 -7.69
CA ILE A 126 13.68 0.50 -7.06
C ILE A 126 14.19 -0.55 -6.07
N ASP A 127 13.32 -1.45 -5.62
CA ASP A 127 13.68 -2.56 -4.73
C ASP A 127 12.65 -3.68 -4.89
N ALA A 128 12.82 -4.75 -4.12
CA ALA A 128 11.94 -5.91 -4.21
C ALA A 128 10.50 -5.60 -3.82
N ILE A 129 10.31 -4.75 -2.82
CA ILE A 129 8.97 -4.40 -2.35
C ILE A 129 8.22 -3.60 -3.41
N SER A 130 8.85 -2.58 -3.98
CA SER A 130 8.23 -1.79 -5.05
C SER A 130 8.00 -2.63 -6.29
N ALA A 131 8.93 -3.52 -6.62
CA ALA A 131 8.77 -4.43 -7.76
C ALA A 131 7.56 -5.35 -7.59
N ALA A 132 7.40 -5.92 -6.40
CA ALA A 132 6.25 -6.79 -6.12
C ALA A 132 4.92 -6.04 -6.27
N LEU A 133 4.87 -4.82 -5.79
CA LEU A 133 3.67 -4.00 -5.89
C LEU A 133 3.34 -3.67 -7.35
N ILE A 134 4.33 -3.24 -8.11
CA ILE A 134 4.16 -2.92 -9.54
C ILE A 134 3.71 -4.15 -10.32
N LEU A 135 4.36 -5.30 -10.12
CA LEU A 135 3.98 -6.55 -10.78
C LEU A 135 2.55 -6.96 -10.43
N CYS A 136 2.20 -6.85 -9.16
CA CYS A 136 0.84 -7.15 -8.72
C CYS A 136 -0.19 -6.32 -9.48
N LEU A 137 0.07 -5.03 -9.62
CA LEU A 137 -0.85 -4.10 -10.27
C LEU A 137 -0.95 -4.33 -11.78
N LEU A 138 0.15 -4.72 -12.42
CA LEU A 138 0.13 -5.04 -13.84
C LEU A 138 -0.83 -6.19 -14.17
N TYR A 139 -0.95 -7.16 -13.26
CA TYR A 139 -1.80 -8.33 -13.47
C TYR A 139 -3.16 -8.23 -12.78
N THR A 140 -3.38 -7.23 -11.96
CA THR A 140 -4.60 -7.07 -11.18
C THR A 140 -5.53 -6.01 -11.76
N SER A 141 -4.95 -4.95 -12.28
CA SER A 141 -5.73 -3.85 -12.80
C SER A 141 -6.15 -4.03 -14.24
N ASP A 142 -5.76 -4.98 -14.78
CA ASP A 142 -5.87 -5.44 -15.92
C ASP A 142 -6.86 -5.12 -16.77
N ALA A 143 -7.26 -5.97 -17.02
CA ALA A 143 -8.17 -6.11 -18.03
C ALA A 143 -9.44 -5.39 -17.83
N ALA A 144 -9.73 -4.98 -16.73
CA ALA A 144 -10.93 -4.24 -16.45
C ALA A 144 -10.82 -2.79 -16.96
N ASP A 145 -9.64 -2.41 -17.23
CA ASP A 145 -9.38 -1.08 -17.71
C ASP A 145 -8.87 -1.13 -19.14
#